data_9fc491e2d93aac6bfd2f7018816a64f0
#
_entry.id   9fc491e2d93aac6bfd2f7018816a64f0
#
_cell.length_a   1.000
_cell.length_b   1.000
_cell.length_c   1.000
_cell.angle_alpha   90.00
_cell.angle_beta   90.00
_cell.angle_gamma   90.00
#
_symmetry.space_group_name_H-M   'P 1'
#
loop_
_entity.id
_entity.type
_entity.pdbx_description
1 polymer ?
#
loop_
_entity_poly.entity_id
_entity_poly.type
_entity_poly.pdbx_seq_one_letter_code
_entity_poly.pdbx_strand_id
1 'polypeptide(L)'
;MIRVELPQHLQTLAQVGREIEVTVEEPVTLGGVLDAVEARYPVLQGTIRDHVSKKRRPFLRFFACQDDLSLERPDVRLPEAVVRGDEPFLIVGAIAGG
;
A
#
# COMPACT_ATOMS: atom_id res chain seq x y z
N MET A 1 6.21 -0.30 -13.30
CA MET A 1 5.29 -0.95 -12.36
C MET A 1 5.71 -0.67 -10.94
N ILE A 2 4.74 -0.48 -10.08
CA ILE A 2 5.01 -0.22 -8.68
C ILE A 2 5.00 -1.54 -7.93
N ARG A 3 6.06 -1.79 -7.15
CA ARG A 3 6.16 -2.98 -6.31
C ARG A 3 5.57 -2.67 -4.96
N VAL A 4 4.70 -3.53 -4.44
CA VAL A 4 4.03 -3.34 -3.16
C VAL A 4 4.21 -4.59 -2.32
N GLU A 5 4.76 -4.43 -1.11
CA GLU A 5 4.84 -5.55 -0.16
C GLU A 5 3.65 -5.52 0.78
N LEU A 6 3.05 -6.68 0.99
CA LEU A 6 1.87 -6.84 1.83
C LEU A 6 2.22 -7.57 3.12
N PRO A 7 1.56 -7.21 4.24
CA PRO A 7 1.68 -7.99 5.47
C PRO A 7 1.05 -9.36 5.30
N GLN A 8 1.46 -10.32 6.15
CA GLN A 8 1.08 -11.71 6.00
C GLN A 8 -0.44 -11.92 5.90
N HIS A 9 -1.21 -11.26 6.75
CA HIS A 9 -2.66 -11.49 6.75
C HIS A 9 -3.33 -11.02 5.45
N LEU A 10 -2.79 -10.01 4.80
CA LEU A 10 -3.31 -9.57 3.51
C LEU A 10 -2.84 -10.46 2.37
N GLN A 11 -1.63 -11.01 2.46
CA GLN A 11 -1.17 -12.01 1.50
C GLN A 11 -2.12 -13.21 1.50
N THR A 12 -2.48 -13.68 2.69
CA THR A 12 -3.38 -14.81 2.84
C THR A 12 -4.76 -14.48 2.28
N LEU A 13 -5.28 -13.31 2.62
CA LEU A 13 -6.61 -12.90 2.18
C LEU A 13 -6.70 -12.80 0.65
N ALA A 14 -5.69 -12.21 0.02
CA ALA A 14 -5.68 -12.03 -1.43
C ALA A 14 -5.11 -13.23 -2.18
N GLN A 15 -4.59 -14.22 -1.46
CA GLN A 15 -3.99 -15.44 -2.04
C GLN A 15 -2.81 -15.09 -2.95
N VAL A 16 -1.93 -14.23 -2.46
CA VAL A 16 -0.74 -13.78 -3.19
C VAL A 16 0.49 -13.93 -2.34
N GLY A 17 1.65 -13.76 -2.96
CA GLY A 17 2.91 -13.75 -2.25
C GLY A 17 3.14 -12.43 -1.52
N ARG A 18 4.36 -12.27 -1.01
CA ARG A 18 4.73 -11.11 -0.22
C ARG A 18 4.70 -9.81 -1.03
N GLU A 19 5.07 -9.87 -2.29
CA GLU A 19 5.16 -8.70 -3.14
C GLU A 19 4.21 -8.84 -4.33
N ILE A 20 3.47 -7.77 -4.60
CA ILE A 20 2.62 -7.68 -5.78
C ILE A 20 3.09 -6.50 -6.62
N GLU A 21 2.63 -6.45 -7.87
CA GLU A 21 2.93 -5.33 -8.76
C GLU A 21 1.63 -4.70 -9.23
N VAL A 22 1.61 -3.36 -9.23
CA VAL A 22 0.44 -2.62 -9.73
C VAL A 22 0.91 -1.53 -10.68
N THR A 23 0.05 -1.17 -11.61
CA THR A 23 0.30 -0.07 -12.54
C THR A 23 -0.44 1.16 -12.05
N VAL A 24 0.26 2.28 -11.95
CA VAL A 24 -0.31 3.53 -11.46
C VAL A 24 0.07 4.63 -12.45
N GLU A 25 -0.90 5.43 -12.84
CA GLU A 25 -0.65 6.56 -13.73
C GLU A 25 0.05 7.69 -12.97
N GLU A 26 0.88 8.44 -13.68
CA GLU A 26 1.56 9.59 -13.08
C GLU A 26 0.62 10.77 -12.95
N PRO A 27 0.78 11.57 -11.91
CA PRO A 27 1.79 11.44 -10.85
C PRO A 27 1.45 10.30 -9.89
N VAL A 28 2.47 9.54 -9.50
CA VAL A 28 2.28 8.40 -8.59
C VAL A 28 2.18 8.92 -7.16
N THR A 29 1.00 8.77 -6.57
CA THR A 29 0.72 9.24 -5.23
C THR A 29 0.41 8.07 -4.30
N LEU A 30 0.46 8.34 -3.00
CA LEU A 30 0.07 7.36 -1.99
C LEU A 30 -1.32 6.81 -2.26
N GLY A 31 -2.29 7.70 -2.45
CA GLY A 31 -3.68 7.29 -2.73
C GLY A 31 -3.80 6.53 -4.03
N GLY A 32 -3.04 6.94 -5.05
CA GLY A 32 -3.07 6.26 -6.35
C GLY A 32 -2.60 4.82 -6.26
N VAL A 33 -1.54 4.56 -5.48
CA VAL A 33 -1.06 3.19 -5.28
C VAL A 33 -2.10 2.36 -4.53
N LEU A 34 -2.69 2.91 -3.48
CA LEU A 34 -3.71 2.19 -2.71
C LEU A 34 -4.95 1.90 -3.56
N ASP A 35 -5.37 2.87 -4.38
CA ASP A 35 -6.48 2.64 -5.33
C ASP A 35 -6.16 1.50 -6.26
N ALA A 36 -4.94 1.45 -6.80
CA ALA A 36 -4.54 0.41 -7.74
C ALA A 36 -4.50 -0.97 -7.08
N VAL A 37 -4.02 -1.04 -5.84
CA VAL A 37 -4.01 -2.31 -5.09
C VAL A 37 -5.44 -2.81 -4.89
N GLU A 38 -6.35 -1.93 -4.50
CA GLU A 38 -7.74 -2.32 -4.25
C GLU A 38 -8.47 -2.69 -5.54
N ALA A 39 -8.13 -2.02 -6.65
CA ALA A 39 -8.74 -2.37 -7.94
C ALA A 39 -8.28 -3.73 -8.42
N ARG A 40 -7.00 -4.04 -8.25
CA ARG A 40 -6.45 -5.32 -8.68
C ARG A 40 -6.89 -6.47 -7.77
N TYR A 41 -7.03 -6.19 -6.47
CA TYR A 41 -7.43 -7.18 -5.49
C TYR A 41 -8.63 -6.66 -4.69
N PRO A 42 -9.84 -6.74 -5.27
CA PRO A 42 -11.03 -6.18 -4.60
C PRO A 42 -11.29 -6.73 -3.21
N VAL A 43 -10.80 -7.95 -2.92
CA VAL A 43 -10.93 -8.56 -1.59
C VAL A 43 -10.23 -7.72 -0.52
N LEU A 44 -9.28 -6.86 -0.92
CA LEU A 44 -8.55 -6.01 0.01
C LEU A 44 -9.27 -4.69 0.31
N GLN A 45 -10.37 -4.39 -0.36
CA GLN A 45 -11.12 -3.17 -0.08
C GLN A 45 -11.61 -3.20 1.37
N GLY A 46 -11.39 -2.09 2.09
CA GLY A 46 -11.78 -1.98 3.50
C GLY A 46 -10.80 -2.58 4.48
N THR A 47 -9.78 -3.31 4.01
CA THR A 47 -8.80 -3.94 4.91
C THR A 47 -7.59 -3.06 5.16
N ILE A 48 -7.21 -2.24 4.18
CA ILE A 48 -6.04 -1.35 4.27
C ILE A 48 -6.47 0.02 4.76
N ARG A 49 -7.58 0.50 4.22
CA ARG A 49 -8.17 1.77 4.60
C ARG A 49 -9.68 1.61 4.57
N ASP A 50 -10.35 2.46 5.32
CA ASP A 50 -11.82 2.44 5.34
C ASP A 50 -12.37 2.60 3.93
N HIS A 51 -13.35 1.76 3.56
CA HIS A 51 -13.88 1.74 2.20
C HIS A 51 -14.55 3.06 1.81
N VAL A 52 -15.19 3.71 2.77
CA VAL A 52 -15.94 4.94 2.51
C VAL A 52 -15.07 6.18 2.73
N SER A 53 -14.46 6.30 3.91
CA SER A 53 -13.68 7.50 4.28
C SER A 53 -12.29 7.51 3.67
N LYS A 54 -11.80 6.35 3.25
CA LYS A 54 -10.44 6.17 2.74
C LYS A 54 -9.35 6.45 3.77
N LYS A 55 -9.71 6.45 5.05
CA LYS A 55 -8.74 6.61 6.11
C LYS A 55 -8.03 5.30 6.39
N ARG A 56 -6.71 5.39 6.62
CA ARG A 56 -5.88 4.23 6.93
C ARG A 56 -6.43 3.50 8.16
N ARG A 57 -6.42 2.16 8.10
CA ARG A 57 -6.77 1.35 9.26
C ARG A 57 -5.73 1.52 10.36
N PRO A 58 -6.13 1.52 11.65
CA PRO A 58 -5.23 1.87 12.75
C PRO A 58 -3.99 0.99 12.88
N PHE A 59 -4.08 -0.27 12.49
CA PHE A 59 -2.99 -1.22 12.70
C PHE A 59 -2.12 -1.41 11.46
N LEU A 60 -2.30 -0.57 10.44
CA LEU A 60 -1.48 -0.61 9.23
C LEU A 60 -0.66 0.65 9.11
N ARG A 61 0.57 0.50 8.61
CA ARG A 61 1.46 1.61 8.33
C ARG A 61 2.01 1.51 6.93
N PHE A 62 2.33 2.66 6.37
CA PHE A 62 2.86 2.77 5.01
C PHE A 62 4.27 3.31 5.05
N PHE A 63 5.19 2.66 4.32
CA PHE A 63 6.58 3.10 4.25
C PHE A 63 7.05 3.13 2.79
N ALA A 64 7.93 4.07 2.49
CA ALA A 64 8.64 4.12 1.23
C ALA A 64 10.03 4.70 1.50
N CYS A 65 11.09 4.03 1.03
CA CYS A 65 12.46 4.47 1.20
C CYS A 65 12.77 4.81 2.66
N GLN A 66 12.27 3.98 3.59
CA GLN A 66 12.49 4.12 5.04
C GLN A 66 11.71 5.26 5.69
N ASP A 67 10.90 5.98 4.94
CA ASP A 67 10.05 7.03 5.51
C ASP A 67 8.66 6.48 5.80
N ASP A 68 8.13 6.82 6.98
CA ASP A 68 6.78 6.45 7.39
C ASP A 68 5.80 7.44 6.76
N LEU A 69 4.95 6.95 5.87
CA LEU A 69 3.97 7.77 5.16
C LEU A 69 2.57 7.63 5.73
N SER A 70 2.44 6.97 6.89
CA SER A 70 1.12 6.62 7.43
C SER A 70 0.24 7.82 7.74
N LEU A 71 0.84 8.97 8.06
CA LEU A 71 0.10 10.19 8.39
C LEU A 71 0.10 11.20 7.25
N GLU A 72 0.64 10.83 6.09
CA GLU A 72 0.67 11.73 4.95
C GLU A 72 -0.69 11.78 4.26
N ARG A 73 -0.89 12.86 3.51
CA ARG A 73 -2.11 13.01 2.71
C ARG A 73 -2.08 12.05 1.52
N PRO A 74 -3.28 11.66 1.04
CA PRO A 74 -3.33 10.75 -0.13
C PRO A 74 -2.67 11.32 -1.38
N ASP A 75 -2.57 12.63 -1.50
CA ASP A 75 -1.99 13.27 -2.68
C ASP A 75 -0.48 13.43 -2.61
N VAL A 76 0.16 12.96 -1.54
CA VAL A 76 1.63 13.01 -1.46
C VAL A 76 2.23 12.13 -2.55
N ARG A 77 3.24 12.63 -3.23
CA ARG A 77 3.93 11.87 -4.27
C ARG A 77 4.90 10.91 -3.63
N LEU A 78 5.00 9.72 -4.22
CA LEU A 78 5.95 8.71 -3.74
C LEU A 78 7.35 9.00 -4.28
N PRO A 79 8.38 8.53 -3.56
CA PRO A 79 9.76 8.72 -4.01
C PRO A 79 10.01 8.14 -5.39
N GLU A 80 10.92 8.75 -6.13
CA GLU A 80 11.25 8.31 -7.48
C GLU A 80 11.71 6.86 -7.53
N ALA A 81 12.43 6.40 -6.49
CA ALA A 81 12.88 5.01 -6.44
C ALA A 81 11.71 4.03 -6.42
N VAL A 82 10.60 4.40 -5.77
CA VAL A 82 9.40 3.56 -5.79
C VAL A 82 8.73 3.62 -7.15
N VAL A 83 8.65 4.81 -7.74
CA VAL A 83 8.05 4.99 -9.05
C VAL A 83 8.76 4.16 -10.11
N ARG A 84 10.09 4.08 -10.04
CA ARG A 84 10.90 3.31 -10.99
C ARG A 84 10.90 1.81 -10.71
N GLY A 85 10.37 1.39 -9.55
CA GLY A 85 10.40 -0.03 -9.17
C GLY A 85 11.70 -0.46 -8.51
N ASP A 86 12.60 0.47 -8.19
CA ASP A 86 13.87 0.16 -7.52
C ASP A 86 13.64 -0.22 -6.06
N GLU A 87 12.66 0.42 -5.41
CA GLU A 87 12.30 0.17 -4.02
C GLU A 87 10.81 -0.12 -3.92
N PRO A 88 10.39 -1.05 -3.06
CA PRO A 88 8.96 -1.33 -2.91
C PRO A 88 8.28 -0.30 -2.03
N PHE A 89 6.97 -0.14 -2.25
CA PHE A 89 6.09 0.51 -1.30
C PHE A 89 5.66 -0.55 -0.29
N LEU A 90 5.78 -0.27 1.00
CA LEU A 90 5.51 -1.26 2.04
C LEU A 90 4.21 -0.96 2.76
N ILE A 91 3.36 -1.98 2.85
CA ILE A 91 2.19 -1.98 3.73
C ILE A 91 2.54 -2.92 4.87
N VAL A 92 2.68 -2.38 6.06
CA VAL A 92 3.17 -3.12 7.22
C VAL A 92 2.06 -3.26 8.24
N GLY A 93 1.86 -4.46 8.73
CA GLY A 93 0.92 -4.71 9.81
C GLY A 93 1.58 -4.45 11.15
N ALA A 94 1.05 -3.50 11.90
CA ALA A 94 1.54 -3.19 13.24
C ALA A 94 0.72 -3.96 14.28
N ILE A 95 0.72 -5.28 14.16
CA ILE A 95 -0.09 -6.11 15.02
C ILE A 95 0.69 -6.47 16.26
N ALA A 96 0.16 -6.04 17.40
CA ALA A 96 0.78 -6.36 18.68
C ALA A 96 0.72 -7.87 18.90
N GLY A 97 1.81 -8.41 19.39
CA GLY A 97 1.89 -9.83 19.68
C GLY A 97 2.02 -10.70 18.46
N GLY A 98 1.98 -10.06 17.34
CA GLY A 98 2.15 -10.77 16.06
C GLY A 98 3.46 -10.42 15.53
#